data_affed82bbbb59bdfe6c65e450b1dcccd
#
_entry.id   affed82bbbb59bdfe6c65e450b1dcccd
#
_cell.length_a   1.000
_cell.length_b   1.000
_cell.length_c   1.000
_cell.angle_alpha   90.00
_cell.angle_beta   90.00
_cell.angle_gamma   90.00
#
_symmetry.space_group_name_H-M   'P 1'
#
loop_
_entity.id
_entity.type
_entity.pdbx_description
1 polymer ?
#
loop_
_entity_poly.entity_id
_entity_poly.type
_entity_poly.pdbx_seq_one_letter_code
_entity_poly.pdbx_strand_id
1 'polypeptide(L)'
;MAGLGHRQDRGVMLPPLDEIDGFMVRPGFYNSEGAVPTARGVSFTIHSVGATGCTLLLFRPQEKEPYARLKYPEAYHIGNTFAMLVFGLKIDEFEYAFQLDGPYDVSRGLLFDKNNVLLDPFAKAVTGQRNWGERPESDEGFVYHARVVENNFDWGKMTFPEIPAEDLIIYETHVRGFTRDASSGVTAGGTFEGLRQKIPYLKDLGVNAIELLPIFEFDEMESARVVDGVQLYNYWGYNTVSFFAPNTSYSSVVEHNHE
;
A
#
# COMPACT_ATOMS: atom_id res chain seq x y z
N MET A 1 -5.12 -11.41 26.21
CA MET A 1 -4.82 -12.28 25.05
C MET A 1 -3.43 -11.93 24.58
N ALA A 2 -2.53 -12.92 24.51
CA ALA A 2 -1.12 -12.71 24.22
C ALA A 2 -0.92 -12.13 22.83
N GLY A 3 -0.07 -11.10 22.75
CA GLY A 3 0.31 -10.46 21.51
C GLY A 3 0.82 -11.44 20.48
N LEU A 4 0.27 -11.37 19.28
CA LEU A 4 0.85 -11.98 18.08
C LEU A 4 2.14 -11.21 17.75
N GLY A 5 3.19 -11.46 18.54
CA GLY A 5 4.53 -11.11 18.12
C GLY A 5 4.82 -11.84 16.82
N HIS A 6 5.14 -11.11 15.78
CA HIS A 6 5.68 -11.68 14.56
C HIS A 6 6.88 -12.55 14.96
N ARG A 7 6.71 -13.85 14.95
CA ARG A 7 7.84 -14.78 14.94
C ARG A 7 8.63 -14.45 13.68
N GLN A 8 9.75 -13.76 13.84
CA GLN A 8 10.80 -13.82 12.83
C GLN A 8 11.06 -15.31 12.59
N ASP A 9 10.63 -15.75 11.42
CA ASP A 9 10.79 -17.14 11.03
C ASP A 9 12.29 -17.44 10.93
N ARG A 10 12.86 -18.01 11.99
CA ARG A 10 14.21 -18.59 11.98
C ARG A 10 14.19 -19.95 11.29
N GLY A 11 13.23 -20.13 10.37
CA GLY A 11 13.13 -21.30 9.53
C GLY A 11 14.36 -21.43 8.66
N VAL A 12 14.83 -22.65 8.49
CA VAL A 12 15.87 -23.00 7.54
C VAL A 12 15.52 -22.39 6.18
N MET A 13 16.23 -21.32 5.80
CA MET A 13 15.97 -20.66 4.52
C MET A 13 16.44 -21.58 3.41
N LEU A 14 15.46 -22.22 2.79
CA LEU A 14 15.69 -23.13 1.68
C LEU A 14 16.39 -22.40 0.52
N PRO A 15 17.30 -23.07 -0.22
CA PRO A 15 18.00 -22.47 -1.35
C PRO A 15 17.03 -22.13 -2.49
N PRO A 16 17.44 -21.28 -3.45
CA PRO A 16 16.71 -21.12 -4.71
C PRO A 16 16.57 -22.46 -5.43
N LEU A 17 15.53 -22.59 -6.23
CA LEU A 17 15.24 -23.77 -7.04
C LEU A 17 15.35 -23.49 -8.53
N ASP A 18 14.99 -22.28 -8.96
CA ASP A 18 14.90 -21.88 -10.36
C ASP A 18 15.56 -20.51 -10.57
N GLU A 19 15.79 -20.15 -11.83
CA GLU A 19 16.21 -18.83 -12.27
C GLU A 19 15.24 -18.33 -13.33
N ILE A 20 14.70 -17.11 -13.15
CA ILE A 20 13.77 -16.47 -14.06
C ILE A 20 14.23 -15.03 -14.30
N ASP A 21 14.46 -14.68 -15.56
CA ASP A 21 14.89 -13.34 -15.98
C ASP A 21 16.09 -12.81 -15.18
N GLY A 22 17.07 -13.72 -14.88
CA GLY A 22 18.27 -13.41 -14.11
C GLY A 22 18.08 -13.37 -12.59
N PHE A 23 16.89 -13.65 -12.08
CA PHE A 23 16.61 -13.72 -10.65
C PHE A 23 16.51 -15.16 -10.16
N MET A 24 17.18 -15.44 -9.06
CA MET A 24 17.03 -16.70 -8.35
C MET A 24 15.71 -16.72 -7.62
N VAL A 25 14.88 -17.77 -7.79
CA VAL A 25 13.53 -17.87 -7.24
C VAL A 25 13.24 -19.24 -6.65
N ARG A 26 12.14 -19.33 -5.91
CA ARG A 26 11.51 -20.57 -5.43
C ARG A 26 10.04 -20.34 -5.11
N PRO A 27 9.22 -21.38 -4.80
CA PRO A 27 7.87 -21.17 -4.24
C PRO A 27 7.88 -20.26 -3.01
N GLY A 28 6.95 -19.31 -2.97
CA GLY A 28 6.79 -18.33 -1.89
C GLY A 28 5.88 -18.82 -0.77
N PHE A 29 5.31 -17.88 -0.01
CA PHE A 29 4.49 -18.15 1.17
C PHE A 29 3.00 -18.09 0.81
N TYR A 30 2.38 -19.23 0.50
CA TYR A 30 0.99 -19.33 0.04
C TYR A 30 -0.07 -18.87 1.05
N ASN A 31 0.28 -18.73 2.32
CA ASN A 31 -0.60 -18.30 3.41
C ASN A 31 -0.39 -16.85 3.83
N SER A 32 0.35 -16.07 3.06
CA SER A 32 0.69 -14.67 3.37
C SER A 32 0.52 -13.83 2.10
N GLU A 33 -0.64 -13.20 1.96
CA GLU A 33 -0.94 -12.33 0.81
C GLU A 33 -0.03 -11.11 0.74
N GLY A 34 0.19 -10.63 -0.49
CA GLY A 34 1.03 -9.47 -0.77
C GLY A 34 2.52 -9.77 -0.75
N ALA A 35 3.31 -8.73 -0.59
CA ALA A 35 4.77 -8.82 -0.53
C ALA A 35 5.28 -8.91 0.91
N VAL A 36 6.03 -9.98 1.19
CA VAL A 36 6.59 -10.25 2.52
C VAL A 36 8.11 -10.24 2.43
N PRO A 37 8.79 -9.23 3.01
CA PRO A 37 10.24 -9.18 3.04
C PRO A 37 10.83 -10.26 3.94
N THR A 38 11.97 -10.78 3.52
CA THR A 38 12.76 -11.77 4.25
C THR A 38 14.23 -11.34 4.29
N ALA A 39 15.05 -12.00 5.10
CA ALA A 39 16.49 -11.71 5.16
C ALA A 39 17.25 -11.93 3.82
N ARG A 40 16.65 -12.60 2.82
CA ARG A 40 17.33 -12.94 1.55
C ARG A 40 16.60 -12.48 0.29
N GLY A 41 15.42 -11.88 0.42
CA GLY A 41 14.60 -11.44 -0.70
C GLY A 41 13.17 -11.18 -0.28
N VAL A 42 12.24 -11.21 -1.23
CA VAL A 42 10.82 -10.90 -0.99
C VAL A 42 9.94 -12.01 -1.54
N SER A 43 8.97 -12.47 -0.75
CA SER A 43 7.91 -13.37 -1.19
C SER A 43 6.72 -12.55 -1.68
N PHE A 44 6.30 -12.80 -2.91
CA PHE A 44 5.14 -12.16 -3.53
C PHE A 44 4.03 -13.19 -3.70
N THR A 45 2.87 -12.92 -3.14
CA THR A 45 1.72 -13.83 -3.16
C THR A 45 0.47 -13.08 -3.59
N ILE A 46 -0.23 -13.64 -4.58
CA ILE A 46 -1.50 -13.10 -5.06
C ILE A 46 -2.52 -14.22 -5.24
N HIS A 47 -3.74 -13.98 -4.77
CA HIS A 47 -4.88 -14.86 -4.96
C HIS A 47 -5.76 -14.33 -6.10
N SER A 48 -6.10 -15.18 -7.08
CA SER A 48 -6.96 -14.79 -8.19
C SER A 48 -7.76 -15.96 -8.73
N VAL A 49 -9.07 -15.93 -8.51
CA VAL A 49 -9.99 -16.94 -8.99
C VAL A 49 -10.11 -16.87 -10.52
N GLY A 50 -9.77 -17.96 -11.20
CA GLY A 50 -9.88 -18.08 -12.65
C GLY A 50 -8.63 -17.61 -13.43
N ALA A 51 -7.62 -17.03 -12.78
CA ALA A 51 -6.36 -16.75 -13.44
C ALA A 51 -5.63 -18.05 -13.83
N THR A 52 -5.11 -18.10 -15.04
CA THR A 52 -4.32 -19.22 -15.58
C THR A 52 -2.82 -18.93 -15.62
N GLY A 53 -2.43 -17.69 -15.39
CA GLY A 53 -1.04 -17.27 -15.33
C GLY A 53 -0.86 -15.97 -14.55
N CYS A 54 0.33 -15.81 -13.97
CA CYS A 54 0.73 -14.61 -13.26
C CYS A 54 2.15 -14.21 -13.68
N THR A 55 2.38 -12.92 -13.81
CA THR A 55 3.72 -12.33 -14.01
C THR A 55 3.91 -11.23 -12.98
N LEU A 56 5.00 -11.30 -12.21
CA LEU A 56 5.48 -10.21 -11.37
C LEU A 56 6.27 -9.24 -12.24
N LEU A 57 5.94 -7.98 -12.16
CA LEU A 57 6.64 -6.87 -12.80
C LEU A 57 7.47 -6.15 -11.75
N LEU A 58 8.75 -5.91 -12.03
CA LEU A 58 9.63 -5.12 -11.17
C LEU A 58 10.02 -3.83 -11.91
N PHE A 59 9.83 -2.70 -11.23
CA PHE A 59 10.13 -1.36 -11.75
C PHE A 59 11.25 -0.72 -10.93
N ARG A 60 12.07 0.10 -11.54
CA ARG A 60 12.88 1.05 -10.77
C ARG A 60 11.95 2.10 -10.16
N PRO A 61 12.29 2.66 -8.98
CA PRO A 61 11.45 3.67 -8.36
C PRO A 61 11.08 4.79 -9.34
N GLN A 62 9.77 5.02 -9.51
CA GLN A 62 9.17 6.02 -10.39
C GLN A 62 9.35 5.80 -11.91
N GLU A 63 9.90 4.67 -12.34
CA GLU A 63 9.93 4.31 -13.75
C GLU A 63 8.62 3.63 -14.19
N LYS A 64 8.19 3.89 -15.41
CA LYS A 64 6.95 3.33 -15.97
C LYS A 64 7.15 1.96 -16.58
N GLU A 65 8.34 1.70 -17.10
CA GLU A 65 8.64 0.43 -17.75
C GLU A 65 9.32 -0.53 -16.75
N PRO A 66 8.83 -1.77 -16.65
CA PRO A 66 9.46 -2.75 -15.79
C PRO A 66 10.83 -3.15 -16.35
N TYR A 67 11.81 -3.21 -15.45
CA TYR A 67 13.14 -3.72 -15.81
C TYR A 67 13.22 -5.25 -15.76
N ALA A 68 12.24 -5.92 -15.15
CA ALA A 68 12.14 -7.38 -15.12
C ALA A 68 10.68 -7.85 -15.15
N ARG A 69 10.44 -9.01 -15.77
CA ARG A 69 9.13 -9.67 -15.91
C ARG A 69 9.22 -11.13 -15.53
N LEU A 70 8.94 -11.45 -14.27
CA LEU A 70 9.10 -12.79 -13.72
C LEU A 70 7.79 -13.56 -13.84
N LYS A 71 7.66 -14.41 -14.86
CA LYS A 71 6.49 -15.27 -15.01
C LYS A 71 6.54 -16.39 -13.96
N TYR A 72 5.45 -16.57 -13.21
CA TYR A 72 5.33 -17.65 -12.25
C TYR A 72 5.35 -19.02 -12.95
N PRO A 73 6.22 -19.96 -12.54
CA PRO A 73 6.13 -21.34 -12.96
C PRO A 73 4.79 -21.97 -12.55
N GLU A 74 4.31 -22.94 -13.32
CA GLU A 74 3.09 -23.68 -12.98
C GLU A 74 3.17 -24.32 -11.59
N ALA A 75 4.33 -24.83 -11.23
CA ALA A 75 4.61 -25.42 -9.91
C ALA A 75 4.54 -24.41 -8.75
N TYR A 76 4.47 -23.09 -9.02
CA TYR A 76 4.33 -22.02 -8.03
C TYR A 76 2.87 -21.53 -7.91
N HIS A 77 1.94 -22.29 -8.44
CA HIS A 77 0.51 -22.04 -8.40
C HIS A 77 -0.21 -23.21 -7.69
N ILE A 78 -0.90 -22.90 -6.61
CA ILE A 78 -1.70 -23.86 -5.83
C ILE A 78 -3.13 -23.33 -5.68
N GLY A 79 -4.08 -24.06 -6.24
CA GLY A 79 -5.49 -23.65 -6.24
C GLY A 79 -5.70 -22.35 -7.03
N ASN A 80 -5.97 -21.25 -6.36
CA ASN A 80 -6.12 -19.91 -6.96
C ASN A 80 -4.99 -18.96 -6.53
N THR A 81 -3.93 -19.48 -5.88
CA THR A 81 -2.87 -18.65 -5.29
C THR A 81 -1.54 -18.88 -6.00
N PHE A 82 -0.95 -17.81 -6.46
CA PHE A 82 0.41 -17.75 -7.02
C PHE A 82 1.34 -17.22 -5.93
N ALA A 83 2.45 -17.92 -5.65
CA ALA A 83 3.41 -17.46 -4.65
C ALA A 83 4.86 -17.73 -5.09
N MET A 84 5.69 -16.70 -5.10
CA MET A 84 7.09 -16.78 -5.50
C MET A 84 7.98 -15.93 -4.58
N LEU A 85 9.02 -16.53 -4.05
CA LEU A 85 10.10 -15.84 -3.36
C LEU A 85 11.21 -15.50 -4.37
N VAL A 86 11.51 -14.21 -4.49
CA VAL A 86 12.59 -13.68 -5.34
C VAL A 86 13.75 -13.27 -4.44
N PHE A 87 14.91 -13.85 -4.67
CA PHE A 87 16.13 -13.61 -3.89
C PHE A 87 16.86 -12.34 -4.33
N GLY A 88 17.58 -11.73 -3.41
CA GLY A 88 18.50 -10.63 -3.70
C GLY A 88 17.84 -9.27 -3.92
N LEU A 89 16.51 -9.17 -3.80
CA LEU A 89 15.81 -7.89 -3.89
C LEU A 89 16.05 -7.06 -2.63
N LYS A 90 16.34 -5.77 -2.82
CA LYS A 90 16.40 -4.77 -1.77
C LYS A 90 15.19 -3.86 -1.87
N ILE A 91 14.43 -3.76 -0.80
CA ILE A 91 13.09 -3.16 -0.79
C ILE A 91 13.04 -1.69 -1.27
N ASP A 92 14.12 -0.94 -1.08
CA ASP A 92 14.21 0.47 -1.49
C ASP A 92 14.60 0.66 -2.97
N GLU A 93 15.00 -0.41 -3.67
CA GLU A 93 15.52 -0.34 -5.03
C GLU A 93 14.48 -0.68 -6.11
N PHE A 94 13.24 -1.07 -5.71
CA PHE A 94 12.21 -1.44 -6.67
C PHE A 94 10.79 -1.10 -6.21
N GLU A 95 9.90 -1.03 -7.19
CA GLU A 95 8.45 -1.08 -7.08
C GLU A 95 7.95 -2.30 -7.84
N TYR A 96 6.72 -2.76 -7.56
CA TYR A 96 6.19 -3.94 -8.23
C TYR A 96 4.72 -3.83 -8.56
N ALA A 97 4.31 -4.65 -9.52
CA ALA A 97 2.91 -4.87 -9.89
C ALA A 97 2.75 -6.29 -10.44
N PHE A 98 1.51 -6.67 -10.75
CA PHE A 98 1.21 -7.95 -11.36
C PHE A 98 0.58 -7.80 -12.74
N GLN A 99 0.74 -8.82 -13.57
CA GLN A 99 -0.10 -9.09 -14.74
C GLN A 99 -0.71 -10.46 -14.57
N LEU A 100 -2.02 -10.57 -14.78
CA LEU A 100 -2.74 -11.84 -14.69
C LEU A 100 -3.29 -12.23 -16.05
N ASP A 101 -3.08 -13.48 -16.43
CA ASP A 101 -3.65 -14.09 -17.63
C ASP A 101 -4.83 -14.99 -17.26
N GLY A 102 -5.79 -15.11 -18.14
CA GLY A 102 -6.99 -15.92 -17.90
C GLY A 102 -8.06 -15.69 -18.97
N PRO A 103 -9.23 -16.31 -18.82
CA PRO A 103 -10.32 -16.14 -19.76
C PRO A 103 -10.93 -14.74 -19.70
N TYR A 104 -11.32 -14.20 -20.86
CA TYR A 104 -12.15 -13.01 -20.96
C TYR A 104 -13.60 -13.45 -21.20
N ASP A 105 -14.44 -13.42 -20.18
CA ASP A 105 -15.85 -13.82 -20.23
C ASP A 105 -16.70 -12.91 -19.33
N VAL A 106 -17.28 -11.88 -19.92
CA VAL A 106 -18.12 -10.88 -19.23
C VAL A 106 -19.30 -11.53 -18.51
N SER A 107 -19.90 -12.58 -19.10
CA SER A 107 -21.07 -13.24 -18.53
C SER A 107 -20.77 -13.96 -17.21
N ARG A 108 -19.51 -14.32 -16.98
CA ARG A 108 -19.00 -14.97 -15.76
C ARG A 108 -18.25 -14.01 -14.86
N GLY A 109 -18.15 -12.72 -15.21
CA GLY A 109 -17.37 -11.74 -14.48
C GLY A 109 -15.86 -11.94 -14.58
N LEU A 110 -15.38 -12.69 -15.59
CA LEU A 110 -13.96 -12.91 -15.83
C LEU A 110 -13.46 -11.90 -16.87
N LEU A 111 -12.60 -10.98 -16.47
CA LEU A 111 -12.13 -9.87 -17.30
C LEU A 111 -10.61 -9.83 -17.38
N PHE A 112 -9.97 -11.00 -17.55
CA PHE A 112 -8.52 -11.07 -17.59
C PHE A 112 -7.98 -10.45 -18.87
N ASP A 113 -6.99 -9.57 -18.71
CA ASP A 113 -6.16 -9.05 -19.79
C ASP A 113 -4.71 -9.03 -19.30
N LYS A 114 -3.89 -9.89 -19.89
CA LYS A 114 -2.45 -10.03 -19.56
C LYS A 114 -1.61 -8.77 -19.82
N ASN A 115 -2.17 -7.76 -20.50
CA ASN A 115 -1.48 -6.49 -20.73
C ASN A 115 -1.76 -5.47 -19.61
N ASN A 116 -2.81 -5.70 -18.81
CA ASN A 116 -3.13 -4.81 -17.70
C ASN A 116 -2.11 -4.96 -16.57
N VAL A 117 -1.57 -3.83 -16.14
CA VAL A 117 -0.75 -3.74 -14.93
C VAL A 117 -1.67 -3.57 -13.73
N LEU A 118 -1.60 -4.49 -12.79
CA LEU A 118 -2.48 -4.58 -11.63
C LEU A 118 -1.71 -4.30 -10.36
N LEU A 119 -2.23 -3.36 -9.56
CA LEU A 119 -1.74 -3.12 -8.22
C LEU A 119 -1.99 -4.35 -7.33
N ASP A 120 -1.05 -4.65 -6.45
CA ASP A 120 -1.27 -5.65 -5.40
C ASP A 120 -2.36 -5.16 -4.43
N PRO A 121 -3.48 -5.87 -4.29
CA PRO A 121 -4.54 -5.47 -3.37
C PRO A 121 -4.11 -5.47 -1.90
N PHE A 122 -3.01 -6.13 -1.55
CA PHE A 122 -2.42 -6.17 -0.20
C PHE A 122 -1.18 -5.28 -0.04
N ALA A 123 -0.92 -4.39 -1.00
CA ALA A 123 0.19 -3.44 -0.91
C ALA A 123 0.14 -2.64 0.39
N LYS A 124 1.30 -2.53 1.06
CA LYS A 124 1.44 -1.77 2.31
C LYS A 124 1.86 -0.32 2.08
N ALA A 125 2.41 -0.05 0.91
CA ALA A 125 2.67 1.27 0.40
C ALA A 125 2.56 1.24 -1.13
N VAL A 126 2.24 2.37 -1.73
CA VAL A 126 2.10 2.51 -3.17
C VAL A 126 2.87 3.73 -3.67
N THR A 127 3.21 3.73 -4.95
CA THR A 127 3.63 4.92 -5.65
C THR A 127 2.38 5.72 -5.97
N GLY A 128 2.18 6.82 -5.27
CA GLY A 128 0.98 7.64 -5.41
C GLY A 128 1.29 9.07 -5.80
N GLN A 129 0.34 9.93 -5.54
CA GLN A 129 0.49 11.36 -5.71
C GLN A 129 1.38 11.91 -4.60
N ARG A 130 2.48 12.55 -4.98
CA ARG A 130 3.42 13.14 -4.01
C ARG A 130 2.87 14.36 -3.32
N ASN A 131 2.11 15.17 -4.06
CA ASN A 131 1.49 16.38 -3.57
C ASN A 131 -0.02 16.28 -3.73
N TRP A 132 -0.74 16.74 -2.76
CA TRP A 132 -2.20 16.79 -2.83
C TRP A 132 -2.69 17.53 -4.08
N GLY A 133 -3.54 16.84 -4.85
CA GLY A 133 -4.19 17.41 -6.02
C GLY A 133 -3.29 17.57 -7.24
N GLU A 134 -2.14 16.91 -7.25
CA GLU A 134 -1.24 16.86 -8.41
C GLU A 134 -1.15 15.43 -8.93
N ARG A 135 -1.33 15.24 -10.23
CA ARG A 135 -0.97 13.98 -10.87
C ARG A 135 0.50 13.99 -11.28
N PRO A 136 1.16 12.81 -11.33
CA PRO A 136 2.45 12.70 -12.01
C PRO A 136 2.35 13.24 -13.44
N GLU A 137 3.42 13.86 -13.95
CA GLU A 137 3.47 14.68 -15.19
C GLU A 137 3.00 14.00 -16.48
N SER A 138 2.56 12.76 -16.46
CA SER A 138 1.98 12.09 -17.63
C SER A 138 0.67 11.42 -17.26
N ASP A 139 -0.43 12.04 -17.61
CA ASP A 139 -1.78 11.50 -17.48
C ASP A 139 -2.04 10.23 -18.31
N GLU A 140 -1.29 10.01 -19.39
CA GLU A 140 -1.44 8.81 -20.21
C GLU A 140 -0.74 7.63 -19.56
N GLY A 141 -1.55 6.76 -18.92
CA GLY A 141 -1.09 5.48 -18.40
C GLY A 141 -0.42 5.53 -17.03
N PHE A 142 -0.78 6.48 -16.15
CA PHE A 142 -0.39 6.39 -14.75
C PHE A 142 -0.99 5.13 -14.12
N VAL A 143 -0.12 4.28 -13.62
CA VAL A 143 -0.49 3.06 -12.89
C VAL A 143 0.18 3.12 -11.54
N TYR A 144 -0.58 2.86 -10.48
CA TYR A 144 -0.03 2.68 -9.15
C TYR A 144 0.86 1.43 -9.10
N HIS A 145 2.06 1.58 -8.60
CA HIS A 145 2.91 0.45 -8.27
C HIS A 145 2.91 0.23 -6.76
N ALA A 146 2.99 -1.03 -6.36
CA ALA A 146 3.15 -1.39 -4.96
C ALA A 146 4.61 -1.25 -4.52
N ARG A 147 4.80 -0.93 -3.25
CA ARG A 147 6.10 -0.91 -2.58
C ARG A 147 6.12 -1.89 -1.42
N VAL A 148 7.29 -2.47 -1.19
CA VAL A 148 7.54 -3.31 -0.02
C VAL A 148 8.02 -2.43 1.11
N VAL A 149 7.44 -2.60 2.29
CA VAL A 149 7.85 -1.88 3.50
C VAL A 149 8.12 -2.87 4.63
N GLU A 150 9.09 -2.55 5.47
CA GLU A 150 9.31 -3.28 6.72
C GLU A 150 8.41 -2.70 7.81
N ASN A 151 7.65 -3.56 8.48
CA ASN A 151 6.87 -3.17 9.65
C ASN A 151 7.75 -3.30 10.91
N ASN A 152 8.60 -2.32 11.12
CA ASN A 152 9.56 -2.26 12.23
C ASN A 152 9.28 -1.11 13.22
N PHE A 153 8.07 -0.55 13.20
CA PHE A 153 7.69 0.52 14.12
C PHE A 153 7.75 0.03 15.57
N ASP A 154 8.55 0.71 16.38
CA ASP A 154 8.68 0.39 17.82
C ASP A 154 7.54 1.06 18.61
N TRP A 155 6.56 0.28 19.00
CA TRP A 155 5.47 0.71 19.87
C TRP A 155 5.90 0.92 21.34
N GLY A 156 7.14 0.60 21.70
CA GLY A 156 7.67 0.73 23.05
C GLY A 156 6.86 -0.08 24.07
N LYS A 157 6.53 0.56 25.18
CA LYS A 157 5.70 -0.03 26.26
C LYS A 157 4.23 0.41 26.18
N MET A 158 3.75 0.78 25.03
CA MET A 158 2.37 1.24 24.86
C MET A 158 1.38 0.12 25.23
N THR A 159 0.39 0.46 26.01
CA THR A 159 -0.77 -0.37 26.32
C THR A 159 -2.02 0.29 25.78
N PHE A 160 -3.02 -0.50 25.41
CA PHE A 160 -4.32 0.04 25.08
C PHE A 160 -4.95 0.73 26.30
N PRO A 161 -5.56 1.90 26.12
CA PRO A 161 -6.12 2.68 27.24
C PRO A 161 -7.33 2.04 27.91
N GLU A 162 -7.96 1.01 27.29
CA GLU A 162 -9.12 0.26 27.82
C GLU A 162 -10.26 1.16 28.33
N ILE A 163 -10.57 2.25 27.59
CA ILE A 163 -11.62 3.21 27.94
C ILE A 163 -12.99 2.53 27.72
N PRO A 164 -13.89 2.50 28.72
CA PRO A 164 -15.25 2.02 28.52
C PRO A 164 -15.98 2.77 27.40
N ALA A 165 -16.87 2.11 26.65
CA ALA A 165 -17.55 2.71 25.51
C ALA A 165 -18.39 3.94 25.89
N GLU A 166 -18.99 3.94 27.10
CA GLU A 166 -19.75 5.04 27.66
C GLU A 166 -18.93 6.29 28.03
N ASP A 167 -17.61 6.12 28.17
CA ASP A 167 -16.69 7.22 28.49
C ASP A 167 -15.95 7.76 27.25
N LEU A 168 -16.24 7.22 26.05
CA LEU A 168 -15.62 7.68 24.83
C LEU A 168 -16.12 9.08 24.43
N ILE A 169 -15.17 9.98 24.18
CA ILE A 169 -15.39 11.28 23.55
C ILE A 169 -14.69 11.23 22.20
N ILE A 170 -15.48 10.91 21.16
CA ILE A 170 -14.98 10.69 19.80
C ILE A 170 -14.99 12.01 19.03
N TYR A 171 -13.86 12.32 18.39
CA TYR A 171 -13.74 13.45 17.48
C TYR A 171 -13.46 12.92 16.07
N GLU A 172 -14.45 13.04 15.19
CA GLU A 172 -14.28 12.71 13.78
C GLU A 172 -13.54 13.84 13.07
N THR A 173 -12.51 13.51 12.31
CA THR A 173 -11.70 14.51 11.62
C THR A 173 -11.04 13.99 10.35
N HIS A 174 -10.72 14.93 9.46
CA HIS A 174 -9.98 14.67 8.22
C HIS A 174 -8.51 15.01 8.42
N VAL A 175 -7.58 14.10 8.14
CA VAL A 175 -6.14 14.31 8.36
C VAL A 175 -5.65 15.62 7.76
N ARG A 176 -5.94 15.85 6.47
CA ARG A 176 -5.52 17.07 5.80
C ARG A 176 -6.26 18.30 6.32
N GLY A 177 -7.59 18.23 6.44
CA GLY A 177 -8.41 19.39 6.80
C GLY A 177 -8.12 19.94 8.18
N PHE A 178 -7.78 19.08 9.13
CA PHE A 178 -7.59 19.46 10.53
C PHE A 178 -6.40 20.40 10.76
N THR A 179 -5.35 20.29 9.93
CA THR A 179 -4.11 21.03 10.17
C THR A 179 -3.63 21.85 8.96
N ARG A 180 -4.34 21.84 7.83
CA ARG A 180 -3.89 22.51 6.60
C ARG A 180 -3.81 24.02 6.71
N ASP A 181 -4.73 24.65 7.44
CA ASP A 181 -4.72 26.09 7.64
C ASP A 181 -3.56 26.54 8.53
N ALA A 182 -2.96 27.68 8.20
CA ALA A 182 -1.80 28.22 8.93
C ALA A 182 -2.11 28.50 10.41
N SER A 183 -3.37 28.76 10.77
CA SER A 183 -3.80 28.95 12.17
C SER A 183 -3.64 27.70 13.03
N SER A 184 -3.45 26.54 12.41
CA SER A 184 -3.12 25.31 13.14
C SER A 184 -1.81 25.40 13.88
N GLY A 185 -0.84 26.20 13.39
CA GLY A 185 0.48 26.39 14.00
C GLY A 185 1.40 25.17 13.94
N VAL A 186 1.09 24.17 13.12
CA VAL A 186 1.93 22.98 12.96
C VAL A 186 2.93 23.16 11.81
N THR A 187 4.03 22.40 11.84
CA THR A 187 5.08 22.51 10.82
C THR A 187 4.76 21.72 9.55
N ALA A 188 4.02 20.61 9.67
CA ALA A 188 3.65 19.72 8.57
C ALA A 188 2.13 19.73 8.37
N GLY A 189 1.56 20.88 8.00
CA GLY A 189 0.12 21.07 7.88
C GLY A 189 -0.51 20.20 6.79
N GLY A 190 -1.56 19.45 7.15
CA GLY A 190 -2.31 18.57 6.25
C GLY A 190 -1.74 17.16 6.11
N THR A 191 -0.88 16.74 7.02
CA THR A 191 -0.24 15.42 7.04
C THR A 191 -0.51 14.66 8.34
N PHE A 192 -0.15 13.38 8.39
CA PHE A 192 -0.18 12.56 9.61
C PHE A 192 0.67 13.20 10.72
N GLU A 193 1.85 13.69 10.37
CA GLU A 193 2.73 14.38 11.31
C GLU A 193 2.09 15.67 11.86
N GLY A 194 1.41 16.44 11.02
CA GLY A 194 0.65 17.62 11.46
C GLY A 194 -0.46 17.25 12.45
N LEU A 195 -1.19 16.17 12.19
CA LEU A 195 -2.21 15.67 13.11
C LEU A 195 -1.58 15.20 14.42
N ARG A 196 -0.46 14.48 14.37
CA ARG A 196 0.31 14.02 15.54
C ARG A 196 0.69 15.19 16.45
N GLN A 197 1.12 16.32 15.87
CA GLN A 197 1.45 17.54 16.63
C GLN A 197 0.23 18.15 17.36
N LYS A 198 -1.01 17.81 16.95
CA LYS A 198 -2.24 18.27 17.59
C LYS A 198 -2.78 17.34 18.68
N ILE A 199 -2.14 16.22 18.95
CA ILE A 199 -2.56 15.31 20.03
C ILE A 199 -2.68 16.03 21.39
N PRO A 200 -1.73 16.88 21.83
CA PRO A 200 -1.89 17.62 23.08
C PRO A 200 -3.14 18.51 23.10
N TYR A 201 -3.41 19.23 22.02
CA TYR A 201 -4.61 20.06 21.88
C TYR A 201 -5.91 19.24 22.02
N LEU A 202 -5.99 18.08 21.34
CA LEU A 202 -7.14 17.19 21.40
C LEU A 202 -7.35 16.64 22.83
N LYS A 203 -6.27 16.32 23.52
CA LYS A 203 -6.32 15.89 24.94
C LYS A 203 -6.81 17.02 25.85
N ASP A 204 -6.32 18.23 25.67
CA ASP A 204 -6.77 19.41 26.45
C ASP A 204 -8.24 19.74 26.18
N LEU A 205 -8.74 19.46 24.97
CA LEU A 205 -10.15 19.58 24.62
C LEU A 205 -11.03 18.50 25.30
N GLY A 206 -10.42 17.45 25.84
CA GLY A 206 -11.11 16.33 26.48
C GLY A 206 -11.40 15.15 25.54
N VAL A 207 -10.92 15.20 24.30
CA VAL A 207 -11.05 14.10 23.34
C VAL A 207 -10.17 12.92 23.75
N ASN A 208 -10.72 11.72 23.77
CA ASN A 208 -10.00 10.50 24.10
C ASN A 208 -10.05 9.42 23.02
N ALA A 209 -10.79 9.68 21.93
CA ALA A 209 -10.80 8.84 20.72
C ALA A 209 -10.88 9.74 19.48
N ILE A 210 -10.18 9.36 18.41
CA ILE A 210 -10.24 10.04 17.11
C ILE A 210 -10.79 9.04 16.09
N GLU A 211 -11.78 9.47 15.31
CA GLU A 211 -12.26 8.78 14.14
C GLU A 211 -11.75 9.51 12.90
N LEU A 212 -10.87 8.86 12.14
CA LEU A 212 -10.30 9.49 10.96
C LEU A 212 -11.15 9.17 9.72
N LEU A 213 -11.52 10.21 8.95
CA LEU A 213 -11.96 10.05 7.57
C LEU A 213 -10.94 9.26 6.79
N PRO A 214 -11.26 8.68 5.61
CA PRO A 214 -10.38 7.74 4.91
C PRO A 214 -8.93 8.17 4.86
N ILE A 215 -8.06 7.30 5.35
CA ILE A 215 -6.61 7.49 5.38
C ILE A 215 -5.87 6.57 4.42
N PHE A 216 -6.59 5.67 3.76
CA PHE A 216 -6.03 4.77 2.76
C PHE A 216 -5.75 5.52 1.46
N GLU A 217 -4.90 4.93 0.59
CA GLU A 217 -4.59 5.55 -0.70
C GLU A 217 -5.85 5.71 -1.55
N PHE A 218 -6.07 6.91 -2.06
CA PHE A 218 -7.11 7.28 -3.01
C PHE A 218 -6.59 8.35 -3.98
N ASP A 219 -7.20 8.46 -5.15
CA ASP A 219 -6.83 9.48 -6.15
C ASP A 219 -7.65 10.76 -5.92
N GLU A 220 -6.99 11.82 -5.43
CA GLU A 220 -7.63 13.14 -5.25
C GLU A 220 -8.08 13.77 -6.56
N MET A 221 -7.44 13.37 -7.66
CA MET A 221 -7.78 13.87 -9.00
C MET A 221 -8.91 13.09 -9.65
N GLU A 222 -9.34 11.97 -9.08
CA GLU A 222 -10.49 11.26 -9.58
C GLU A 222 -11.75 12.13 -9.46
N SER A 223 -12.44 12.33 -10.55
CA SER A 223 -13.59 13.25 -10.66
C SER A 223 -13.25 14.72 -10.36
N ALA A 224 -11.98 15.10 -10.38
CA ALA A 224 -11.59 16.50 -10.23
C ALA A 224 -12.23 17.37 -11.33
N ARG A 225 -12.77 18.51 -10.92
CA ARG A 225 -13.49 19.44 -11.82
C ARG A 225 -13.37 20.88 -11.36
N VAL A 226 -13.55 21.80 -12.30
CA VAL A 226 -13.63 23.22 -11.99
C VAL A 226 -15.10 23.65 -11.91
N VAL A 227 -15.49 24.30 -10.82
CA VAL A 227 -16.81 24.89 -10.61
C VAL A 227 -16.62 26.34 -10.21
N ASP A 228 -17.19 27.27 -10.97
CA ASP A 228 -17.08 28.71 -10.74
C ASP A 228 -15.63 29.22 -10.56
N GLY A 229 -14.69 28.61 -11.33
CA GLY A 229 -13.27 28.95 -11.26
C GLY A 229 -12.50 28.32 -10.11
N VAL A 230 -13.16 27.50 -9.27
CA VAL A 230 -12.52 26.78 -8.14
C VAL A 230 -12.28 25.33 -8.54
N GLN A 231 -11.03 24.88 -8.39
CA GLN A 231 -10.68 23.46 -8.57
C GLN A 231 -11.22 22.65 -7.41
N LEU A 232 -12.05 21.65 -7.70
CA LEU A 232 -12.57 20.68 -6.76
C LEU A 232 -11.86 19.34 -6.95
N TYR A 233 -11.64 18.65 -5.84
CA TYR A 233 -10.95 17.36 -5.75
C TYR A 233 -11.85 16.31 -5.13
N ASN A 234 -11.48 15.04 -5.25
CA ASN A 234 -11.97 13.99 -4.37
C ASN A 234 -11.37 14.20 -2.97
N TYR A 235 -12.07 14.94 -2.14
CA TYR A 235 -11.57 15.39 -0.83
C TYR A 235 -11.72 14.33 0.25
N TRP A 236 -12.84 13.60 0.23
CA TRP A 236 -13.21 12.69 1.31
C TRP A 236 -12.48 11.35 1.27
N GLY A 237 -12.07 10.88 0.09
CA GLY A 237 -11.28 9.66 -0.07
C GLY A 237 -12.06 8.34 0.05
N TYR A 238 -13.39 8.35 -0.08
CA TYR A 238 -14.22 7.14 0.01
C TYR A 238 -14.13 6.25 -1.25
N ASN A 239 -13.32 6.62 -2.22
CA ASN A 239 -13.00 5.81 -3.39
C ASN A 239 -11.57 5.29 -3.30
N THR A 240 -11.38 4.20 -2.58
CA THR A 240 -10.08 3.68 -2.16
C THR A 240 -9.37 2.95 -3.30
N VAL A 241 -8.12 3.32 -3.56
CA VAL A 241 -7.20 2.63 -4.49
C VAL A 241 -6.57 1.41 -3.81
N SER A 242 -6.13 1.56 -2.56
CA SER A 242 -5.52 0.48 -1.78
C SER A 242 -5.95 0.54 -0.32
N PHE A 243 -6.50 -0.58 0.20
CA PHE A 243 -7.03 -0.65 1.57
C PHE A 243 -5.96 -0.90 2.65
N PHE A 244 -4.71 -1.16 2.27
CA PHE A 244 -3.64 -1.48 3.22
C PHE A 244 -2.46 -0.51 3.13
N ALA A 245 -2.50 0.43 2.19
CA ALA A 245 -1.51 1.49 2.05
C ALA A 245 -2.11 2.84 2.50
N PRO A 246 -1.38 3.64 3.30
CA PRO A 246 -1.81 4.98 3.65
C PRO A 246 -1.78 5.90 2.42
N ASN A 247 -2.60 6.95 2.45
CA ASN A 247 -2.58 7.97 1.40
C ASN A 247 -1.22 8.67 1.35
N THR A 248 -0.57 8.61 0.20
CA THR A 248 0.79 9.12 -0.03
C THR A 248 0.89 10.62 0.21
N SER A 249 -0.14 11.39 -0.15
CA SER A 249 -0.14 12.85 0.01
C SER A 249 -0.36 13.32 1.46
N TYR A 250 -0.71 12.40 2.38
CA TYR A 250 -0.76 12.68 3.82
C TYR A 250 0.58 12.44 4.53
N SER A 251 1.57 11.87 3.84
CA SER A 251 2.92 11.72 4.39
C SER A 251 3.66 13.06 4.39
N SER A 252 4.39 13.36 5.45
CA SER A 252 5.31 14.50 5.50
C SER A 252 6.66 14.18 4.85
N VAL A 253 6.97 12.89 4.65
CA VAL A 253 8.19 12.38 4.02
C VAL A 253 7.83 11.64 2.74
N VAL A 254 7.73 12.37 1.65
CA VAL A 254 7.20 11.89 0.37
C VAL A 254 8.06 10.80 -0.29
N GLU A 255 9.37 10.79 -0.04
CA GLU A 255 10.29 9.91 -0.77
C GLU A 255 10.20 8.44 -0.34
N HIS A 256 9.74 8.15 0.87
CA HIS A 256 9.79 6.80 1.42
C HIS A 256 8.47 6.26 1.99
N ASN A 257 7.42 7.07 2.11
CA ASN A 257 6.11 6.67 2.69
C ASN A 257 6.24 5.92 4.02
N HIS A 258 7.10 6.39 4.92
CA HIS A 258 7.45 5.71 6.18
C HIS A 258 6.82 6.37 7.41
N GLU A 259 5.70 7.08 7.28
CA GLU A 259 5.00 7.67 8.44
C GLU A 259 3.98 6.75 9.07
#